data_fa08d0f9c243982ff4b652f629f8f2c1
#
_entry.id   fa08d0f9c243982ff4b652f629f8f2c1
#
_cell.length_a   1.000
_cell.length_b   1.000
_cell.length_c   1.000
_cell.angle_alpha   90.00
_cell.angle_beta   90.00
_cell.angle_gamma   90.00
#
_symmetry.space_group_name_H-M   'P 1'
#
loop_
_entity.id
_entity.type
_entity.pdbx_description
1 polymer ?
#
loop_
_entity_poly.entity_id
_entity_poly.type
_entity_poly.pdbx_seq_one_letter_code
_entity_poly.pdbx_strand_id
1 'polypeptide(L)'
;MKTRAIVLSVVVCFIGVAVCFAQNPFMGTWKLNEAKSKLAPGAPKNNKVVYETEGIDFKVTTDGIDGAGNSTHSEWTGKFDGKDYPVKDAPNQDSRSYKRKGIHELDFLVKKGTQVTTTGRIVVDDGKSRTVTSHGTDAQGKKYASTAVYDQQ
;
A
#
# COMPACT_ATOMS: atom_id res chain seq x y z
N MET A 1 -17.47 -43.52 61.32
CA MET A 1 -17.63 -42.13 60.85
C MET A 1 -16.93 -42.00 59.51
N LYS A 2 -17.67 -41.82 58.42
CA LYS A 2 -17.13 -41.75 57.10
C LYS A 2 -17.08 -40.23 56.67
N THR A 3 -15.87 -39.68 56.65
CA THR A 3 -15.65 -38.28 56.20
C THR A 3 -15.64 -38.22 54.66
N ARG A 4 -16.64 -37.59 54.10
CA ARG A 4 -16.70 -37.33 52.63
C ARG A 4 -15.89 -36.08 52.34
N ALA A 5 -14.77 -36.22 51.65
CA ALA A 5 -14.01 -35.11 51.08
C ALA A 5 -14.72 -34.65 49.83
N ILE A 6 -15.19 -33.40 49.83
CA ILE A 6 -15.71 -32.72 48.63
C ILE A 6 -14.53 -32.09 47.93
N VAL A 7 -14.17 -32.64 46.77
CA VAL A 7 -13.18 -32.04 45.86
C VAL A 7 -13.89 -30.98 45.04
N LEU A 8 -13.62 -29.71 45.35
CA LEU A 8 -14.11 -28.54 44.59
C LEU A 8 -13.20 -28.34 43.37
N SER A 9 -13.65 -28.80 42.22
CA SER A 9 -12.92 -28.62 40.96
C SER A 9 -13.19 -27.20 40.44
N VAL A 10 -12.20 -26.30 40.59
CA VAL A 10 -12.23 -24.95 40.03
C VAL A 10 -11.82 -25.06 38.56
N VAL A 11 -12.81 -25.03 37.67
CA VAL A 11 -12.58 -24.88 36.23
C VAL A 11 -12.29 -23.41 35.95
N VAL A 12 -11.01 -23.06 35.78
CA VAL A 12 -10.59 -21.76 35.34
C VAL A 12 -10.80 -21.67 33.80
N CYS A 13 -11.91 -21.09 33.38
CA CYS A 13 -12.13 -20.74 31.99
C CYS A 13 -11.17 -19.59 31.59
N PHE A 14 -10.07 -19.90 30.92
CA PHE A 14 -9.28 -18.91 30.21
C PHE A 14 -10.09 -18.41 29.02
N ILE A 15 -10.80 -17.31 29.19
CA ILE A 15 -11.36 -16.56 28.08
C ILE A 15 -10.18 -15.85 27.42
N GLY A 16 -9.62 -16.48 26.39
CA GLY A 16 -8.64 -15.86 25.51
C GLY A 16 -9.30 -14.70 24.79
N VAL A 17 -9.07 -13.48 25.27
CA VAL A 17 -9.41 -12.26 24.53
C VAL A 17 -8.50 -12.25 23.31
N ALA A 18 -8.98 -12.74 22.17
CA ALA A 18 -8.35 -12.51 20.88
C ALA A 18 -8.43 -11.00 20.62
N VAL A 19 -7.35 -10.29 20.95
CA VAL A 19 -7.19 -8.89 20.55
C VAL A 19 -7.00 -8.92 19.06
N CYS A 20 -8.09 -8.76 18.31
CA CYS A 20 -8.07 -8.56 16.89
C CYS A 20 -7.50 -7.15 16.65
N PHE A 21 -6.16 -7.04 16.56
CA PHE A 21 -5.54 -5.83 16.04
C PHE A 21 -6.05 -5.69 14.61
N ALA A 22 -6.88 -4.70 14.37
CA ALA A 22 -7.30 -4.34 13.01
C ALA A 22 -6.03 -4.02 12.21
N GLN A 23 -5.57 -5.01 11.45
CA GLN A 23 -4.36 -4.88 10.65
C GLN A 23 -4.60 -3.79 9.61
N ASN A 24 -3.66 -2.86 9.47
CA ASN A 24 -3.78 -1.80 8.47
C ASN A 24 -3.91 -2.45 7.08
N PRO A 25 -5.04 -2.26 6.36
CA PRO A 25 -5.34 -3.01 5.14
C PRO A 25 -4.37 -2.75 3.98
N PHE A 26 -3.55 -1.70 4.07
CA PHE A 26 -2.56 -1.39 3.03
C PHE A 26 -1.28 -2.21 3.16
N MET A 27 -0.99 -2.77 4.35
CA MET A 27 0.27 -3.48 4.64
C MET A 27 0.39 -4.79 3.84
N GLY A 28 1.64 -5.19 3.60
CA GLY A 28 1.98 -6.43 2.92
C GLY A 28 2.49 -6.22 1.49
N THR A 29 2.63 -7.32 0.77
CA THR A 29 3.15 -7.36 -0.59
C THR A 29 2.00 -7.43 -1.59
N TRP A 30 2.04 -6.56 -2.59
CA TRP A 30 1.03 -6.42 -3.63
C TRP A 30 1.65 -6.65 -5.00
N LYS A 31 1.13 -7.59 -5.75
CA LYS A 31 1.58 -7.93 -7.10
C LYS A 31 0.56 -7.49 -8.13
N LEU A 32 1.02 -6.85 -9.20
CA LEU A 32 0.18 -6.40 -10.30
C LEU A 32 -0.52 -7.58 -10.98
N ASN A 33 -1.83 -7.48 -11.13
CA ASN A 33 -2.64 -8.37 -11.93
C ASN A 33 -2.96 -7.68 -13.28
N GLU A 34 -2.13 -7.94 -14.28
CA GLU A 34 -2.29 -7.29 -15.59
C GLU A 34 -3.62 -7.65 -16.25
N ALA A 35 -4.11 -8.89 -16.08
CA ALA A 35 -5.37 -9.33 -16.68
C ALA A 35 -6.60 -8.57 -16.17
N LYS A 36 -6.54 -8.07 -14.92
CA LYS A 36 -7.61 -7.26 -14.31
C LYS A 36 -7.38 -5.75 -14.48
N SER A 37 -6.23 -5.34 -15.01
CA SER A 37 -5.82 -3.94 -15.10
C SER A 37 -6.12 -3.32 -16.45
N LYS A 38 -6.34 -2.00 -16.46
CA LYS A 38 -6.46 -1.17 -17.67
C LYS A 38 -5.32 -0.14 -17.64
N LEU A 39 -4.17 -0.53 -18.17
CA LEU A 39 -2.97 0.30 -18.18
C LEU A 39 -2.89 1.08 -19.48
N ALA A 40 -2.58 2.39 -19.39
CA ALA A 40 -2.35 3.20 -20.56
C ALA A 40 -1.06 2.76 -21.27
N PRO A 41 -1.04 2.66 -22.61
CA PRO A 41 0.17 2.34 -23.36
C PRO A 41 1.30 3.35 -23.06
N GLY A 42 2.49 2.86 -22.75
CA GLY A 42 3.64 3.71 -22.43
C GLY A 42 3.60 4.38 -21.06
N ALA A 43 2.58 4.15 -20.25
CA ALA A 43 2.57 4.61 -18.86
C ALA A 43 3.49 3.73 -17.99
N PRO A 44 4.15 4.32 -16.98
CA PRO A 44 4.87 3.53 -15.98
C PRO A 44 3.94 2.55 -15.28
N LYS A 45 4.43 1.35 -14.97
CA LYS A 45 3.68 0.38 -14.18
C LYS A 45 4.54 -0.20 -13.05
N ASN A 46 3.94 -0.33 -11.89
CA ASN A 46 4.55 -0.96 -10.74
C ASN A 46 4.16 -2.45 -10.72
N ASN A 47 5.12 -3.34 -10.88
CA ASN A 47 4.86 -4.78 -10.91
C ASN A 47 4.66 -5.34 -9.50
N LYS A 48 5.39 -4.76 -8.52
CA LYS A 48 5.34 -5.15 -7.12
C LYS A 48 5.41 -3.92 -6.24
N VAL A 49 4.60 -3.88 -5.20
CA VAL A 49 4.63 -2.83 -4.18
C VAL A 49 4.53 -3.47 -2.80
N VAL A 50 5.44 -3.10 -1.90
CA VAL A 50 5.49 -3.59 -0.52
C VAL A 50 5.23 -2.43 0.43
N TYR A 51 4.32 -2.61 1.36
CA TYR A 51 4.05 -1.67 2.45
C TYR A 51 4.42 -2.32 3.77
N GLU A 52 5.26 -1.66 4.53
CA GLU A 52 5.76 -2.10 5.83
C GLU A 52 5.66 -0.97 6.85
N THR A 53 5.63 -1.32 8.13
CA THR A 53 5.78 -0.33 9.20
C THR A 53 7.26 -0.16 9.51
N GLU A 54 7.71 1.08 9.64
CA GLU A 54 9.08 1.44 10.03
C GLU A 54 9.02 2.39 11.24
N GLY A 55 9.01 1.81 12.45
CA GLY A 55 8.73 2.55 13.68
C GLY A 55 7.32 3.12 13.69
N ILE A 56 7.21 4.46 13.68
CA ILE A 56 5.93 5.19 13.60
C ILE A 56 5.55 5.59 12.17
N ASP A 57 6.42 5.33 11.22
CA ASP A 57 6.26 5.65 9.81
C ASP A 57 5.91 4.39 9.01
N PHE A 58 5.61 4.59 7.74
CA PHE A 58 5.38 3.52 6.77
C PHE A 58 6.49 3.57 5.72
N LYS A 59 7.01 2.39 5.37
CA LYS A 59 7.92 2.24 4.24
C LYS A 59 7.16 1.65 3.06
N VAL A 60 7.33 2.23 1.87
CA VAL A 60 6.75 1.75 0.61
C VAL A 60 7.87 1.51 -0.38
N THR A 61 8.08 0.24 -0.74
CA THR A 61 9.04 -0.16 -1.77
C THR A 61 8.28 -0.51 -3.04
N THR A 62 8.74 0.01 -4.16
CA THR A 62 8.08 -0.18 -5.46
C THR A 62 9.06 -0.66 -6.50
N ASP A 63 8.77 -1.79 -7.13
CA ASP A 63 9.49 -2.33 -8.28
C ASP A 63 8.59 -2.32 -9.51
N GLY A 64 9.10 -1.88 -10.64
CA GLY A 64 8.28 -1.75 -11.84
C GLY A 64 9.09 -1.55 -13.11
N ILE A 65 8.41 -0.96 -14.09
CA ILE A 65 9.02 -0.50 -15.34
C ILE A 65 8.52 0.91 -15.67
N ASP A 66 9.37 1.72 -16.30
CA ASP A 66 8.99 3.01 -16.86
C ASP A 66 8.30 2.85 -18.23
N GLY A 67 7.88 3.99 -18.82
CA GLY A 67 7.24 3.99 -20.13
C GLY A 67 8.12 3.54 -21.29
N ALA A 68 9.44 3.48 -21.12
CA ALA A 68 10.41 2.97 -22.08
C ALA A 68 10.74 1.48 -21.88
N GLY A 69 10.19 0.86 -20.83
CA GLY A 69 10.42 -0.57 -20.49
C GLY A 69 11.63 -0.82 -19.60
N ASN A 70 12.31 0.21 -19.09
CA ASN A 70 13.44 0.05 -18.17
C ASN A 70 12.93 -0.29 -16.78
N SER A 71 13.65 -1.18 -16.08
CA SER A 71 13.36 -1.51 -14.68
C SER A 71 13.47 -0.28 -13.79
N THR A 72 12.51 -0.11 -12.89
CA THR A 72 12.49 0.95 -11.89
C THR A 72 12.40 0.36 -10.49
N HIS A 73 13.07 1.05 -9.56
CA HIS A 73 12.98 0.78 -8.13
C HIS A 73 12.78 2.10 -7.41
N SER A 74 12.02 2.13 -6.33
CA SER A 74 11.93 3.29 -5.45
C SER A 74 11.59 2.91 -4.04
N GLU A 75 12.11 3.67 -3.08
CA GLU A 75 11.78 3.58 -1.66
C GLU A 75 11.23 4.92 -1.15
N TRP A 76 10.16 4.85 -0.40
CA TRP A 76 9.54 5.98 0.26
C TRP A 76 9.30 5.64 1.72
N THR A 77 9.63 6.57 2.64
CA THR A 77 9.31 6.44 4.07
C THR A 77 8.63 7.72 4.53
N GLY A 78 7.51 7.58 5.22
CA GLY A 78 6.74 8.71 5.72
C GLY A 78 5.41 8.31 6.34
N LYS A 79 4.51 9.29 6.50
CA LYS A 79 3.18 9.12 7.09
C LYS A 79 2.08 9.27 6.04
N PHE A 80 0.93 8.69 6.31
CA PHE A 80 -0.26 8.87 5.44
C PHE A 80 -1.04 10.14 5.83
N ASP A 81 -0.31 11.26 6.02
CA ASP A 81 -0.81 12.56 6.50
C ASP A 81 -0.99 13.61 5.39
N GLY A 82 -0.62 13.27 4.16
CA GLY A 82 -0.72 14.14 2.99
C GLY A 82 0.45 15.09 2.80
N LYS A 83 1.49 15.01 3.63
CA LYS A 83 2.73 15.76 3.44
C LYS A 83 3.65 15.07 2.43
N ASP A 84 4.47 15.86 1.78
CA ASP A 84 5.49 15.35 0.88
C ASP A 84 6.68 14.80 1.67
N TYR A 85 7.08 13.56 1.37
CA TYR A 85 8.28 12.93 1.87
C TYR A 85 9.18 12.52 0.69
N PRO A 86 10.51 12.55 0.86
CA PRO A 86 11.43 12.23 -0.22
C PRO A 86 11.30 10.77 -0.68
N VAL A 87 11.56 10.56 -1.96
CA VAL A 87 11.66 9.22 -2.57
C VAL A 87 13.14 8.97 -2.90
N LYS A 88 13.63 7.78 -2.54
CA LYS A 88 14.98 7.31 -2.87
C LYS A 88 14.94 6.42 -4.10
N ASP A 89 16.08 6.34 -4.78
CA ASP A 89 16.35 5.44 -5.92
C ASP A 89 15.38 5.61 -7.11
N ALA A 90 14.83 6.82 -7.27
CA ALA A 90 13.82 7.11 -8.26
C ALA A 90 14.18 8.35 -9.10
N PRO A 91 14.83 8.20 -10.26
CA PRO A 91 15.30 9.33 -11.05
C PRO A 91 14.17 10.25 -11.56
N ASN A 92 12.96 9.72 -11.71
CA ASN A 92 11.81 10.41 -12.27
C ASN A 92 10.88 11.05 -11.22
N GLN A 93 11.22 10.97 -9.94
CA GLN A 93 10.44 11.58 -8.85
C GLN A 93 11.36 11.96 -7.69
N ASP A 94 11.02 13.04 -7.00
CA ASP A 94 11.79 13.53 -5.85
C ASP A 94 11.02 13.35 -4.53
N SER A 95 9.69 13.47 -4.58
CA SER A 95 8.83 13.30 -3.42
C SER A 95 7.51 12.63 -3.76
N ARG A 96 6.93 12.04 -2.72
CA ARG A 96 5.60 11.44 -2.78
C ARG A 96 4.85 11.76 -1.49
N SER A 97 3.55 11.95 -1.60
CA SER A 97 2.67 12.05 -0.45
C SER A 97 1.56 11.02 -0.53
N TYR A 98 1.15 10.52 0.62
CA TYR A 98 -0.05 9.70 0.79
C TYR A 98 -0.95 10.37 1.82
N LYS A 99 -2.24 10.48 1.51
CA LYS A 99 -3.24 11.03 2.41
C LYS A 99 -4.33 10.01 2.65
N ARG A 100 -4.50 9.60 3.90
CA ARG A 100 -5.59 8.70 4.28
C ARG A 100 -6.94 9.41 4.13
N LYS A 101 -7.85 8.78 3.40
CA LYS A 101 -9.22 9.25 3.18
C LYS A 101 -10.24 8.41 3.95
N GLY A 102 -9.88 7.17 4.25
CA GLY A 102 -10.69 6.22 4.99
C GLY A 102 -9.87 5.04 5.46
N ILE A 103 -10.52 4.02 5.99
CA ILE A 103 -9.84 2.79 6.45
C ILE A 103 -9.17 2.07 5.27
N HIS A 104 -9.84 2.05 4.12
CA HIS A 104 -9.45 1.32 2.92
C HIS A 104 -9.03 2.23 1.76
N GLU A 105 -8.86 3.55 1.98
CA GLU A 105 -8.63 4.50 0.91
C GLU A 105 -7.47 5.46 1.22
N LEU A 106 -6.52 5.57 0.26
CA LEU A 106 -5.43 6.55 0.24
C LEU A 106 -5.47 7.34 -1.07
N ASP A 107 -5.37 8.66 -1.00
CA ASP A 107 -4.95 9.47 -2.14
C ASP A 107 -3.44 9.61 -2.14
N PHE A 108 -2.83 9.73 -3.33
CA PHE A 108 -1.39 9.97 -3.45
C PHE A 108 -1.05 10.99 -4.53
N LEU A 109 0.08 11.66 -4.32
CA LEU A 109 0.70 12.58 -5.29
C LEU A 109 2.17 12.18 -5.47
N VAL A 110 2.66 12.29 -6.70
CA VAL A 110 4.08 12.13 -7.05
C VAL A 110 4.56 13.44 -7.65
N LYS A 111 5.73 13.90 -7.20
CA LYS A 111 6.31 15.17 -7.68
C LYS A 111 7.74 14.99 -8.17
N LYS A 112 8.09 15.79 -9.17
CA LYS A 112 9.45 16.07 -9.61
C LYS A 112 9.70 17.57 -9.43
N GLY A 113 10.58 17.94 -8.51
CA GLY A 113 10.67 19.31 -8.02
C GLY A 113 9.34 19.79 -7.44
N THR A 114 8.83 20.89 -7.95
CA THR A 114 7.52 21.46 -7.57
C THR A 114 6.37 20.94 -8.42
N GLN A 115 6.66 20.22 -9.52
CA GLN A 115 5.65 19.74 -10.45
C GLN A 115 5.01 18.44 -10.00
N VAL A 116 3.68 18.38 -9.96
CA VAL A 116 2.93 17.14 -9.79
C VAL A 116 2.95 16.38 -11.11
N THR A 117 3.57 15.20 -11.12
CA THR A 117 3.68 14.34 -12.30
C THR A 117 2.61 13.25 -12.33
N THR A 118 2.15 12.81 -11.15
CA THR A 118 1.10 11.78 -11.03
C THR A 118 0.22 12.07 -9.83
N THR A 119 -1.06 11.87 -10.01
CA THR A 119 -2.06 11.84 -8.93
C THR A 119 -2.80 10.53 -8.96
N GLY A 120 -3.30 10.07 -7.83
CA GLY A 120 -4.10 8.85 -7.84
C GLY A 120 -4.73 8.51 -6.51
N ARG A 121 -5.44 7.39 -6.54
CA ARG A 121 -6.18 6.83 -5.42
C ARG A 121 -5.94 5.33 -5.33
N ILE A 122 -5.79 4.84 -4.12
CA ILE A 122 -5.66 3.43 -3.78
C ILE A 122 -6.89 3.05 -2.95
N VAL A 123 -7.62 2.05 -3.38
CA VAL A 123 -8.73 1.45 -2.64
C VAL A 123 -8.42 -0.03 -2.43
N VAL A 124 -8.44 -0.47 -1.18
CA VAL A 124 -8.33 -1.89 -0.82
C VAL A 124 -9.74 -2.45 -0.70
N ASP A 125 -10.08 -3.44 -1.52
CA ASP A 125 -11.45 -3.93 -1.63
C ASP A 125 -11.82 -4.88 -0.47
N ASP A 126 -11.10 -5.99 -0.33
CA ASP A 126 -11.41 -7.07 0.64
C ASP A 126 -10.21 -7.50 1.47
N GLY A 127 -9.12 -6.71 1.46
CA GLY A 127 -7.84 -7.05 2.08
C GLY A 127 -7.00 -8.04 1.27
N LYS A 128 -7.50 -8.54 0.12
CA LYS A 128 -6.80 -9.46 -0.79
C LYS A 128 -6.54 -8.85 -2.16
N SER A 129 -7.32 -7.84 -2.54
CA SER A 129 -7.12 -7.07 -3.75
C SER A 129 -7.20 -5.57 -3.48
N ARG A 130 -6.54 -4.80 -4.33
CA ARG A 130 -6.65 -3.35 -4.31
C ARG A 130 -6.66 -2.79 -5.73
N THR A 131 -7.36 -1.70 -5.90
CA THR A 131 -7.42 -0.93 -7.15
C THR A 131 -6.68 0.38 -6.99
N VAL A 132 -5.80 0.68 -7.93
CA VAL A 132 -5.05 1.93 -8.00
C VAL A 132 -5.45 2.66 -9.28
N THR A 133 -6.16 3.77 -9.15
CA THR A 133 -6.41 4.69 -10.27
C THR A 133 -5.34 5.77 -10.26
N SER A 134 -4.77 6.07 -11.42
CA SER A 134 -3.75 7.11 -11.54
C SER A 134 -3.94 7.93 -12.80
N HIS A 135 -3.62 9.21 -12.68
CA HIS A 135 -3.56 10.17 -13.77
C HIS A 135 -2.22 10.88 -13.71
N GLY A 136 -1.57 11.04 -14.85
CA GLY A 136 -0.26 11.68 -14.86
C GLY A 136 0.15 12.14 -16.24
N THR A 137 1.43 12.52 -16.29
CA THR A 137 2.10 12.92 -17.52
C THR A 137 3.37 12.08 -17.64
N ASP A 138 3.55 11.42 -18.78
CA ASP A 138 4.73 10.61 -19.04
C ASP A 138 5.97 11.49 -19.35
N ALA A 139 7.12 10.86 -19.56
CA ALA A 139 8.38 11.56 -19.85
C ALA A 139 8.34 12.35 -21.15
N GLN A 140 7.40 12.06 -22.07
CA GLN A 140 7.17 12.78 -23.33
C GLN A 140 6.15 13.91 -23.21
N GLY A 141 5.64 14.18 -21.99
CA GLY A 141 4.63 15.22 -21.75
C GLY A 141 3.20 14.79 -22.10
N LYS A 142 2.97 13.52 -22.46
CA LYS A 142 1.64 13.00 -22.79
C LYS A 142 0.89 12.61 -21.50
N LYS A 143 -0.37 13.05 -21.42
CA LYS A 143 -1.26 12.68 -20.33
C LYS A 143 -1.69 11.21 -20.44
N TYR A 144 -1.76 10.52 -19.30
CA TYR A 144 -2.28 9.16 -19.21
C TYR A 144 -3.26 9.01 -18.05
N ALA A 145 -4.13 8.01 -18.17
CA ALA A 145 -4.97 7.51 -17.10
C ALA A 145 -4.89 5.99 -17.07
N SER A 146 -4.65 5.41 -15.89
CA SER A 146 -4.52 3.96 -15.71
C SER A 146 -5.32 3.49 -14.51
N THR A 147 -5.84 2.28 -14.60
CA THR A 147 -6.42 1.55 -13.48
C THR A 147 -5.66 0.24 -13.33
N ALA A 148 -4.91 0.11 -12.25
CA ALA A 148 -4.12 -1.07 -11.93
C ALA A 148 -4.78 -1.84 -10.79
N VAL A 149 -4.94 -3.14 -10.96
CA VAL A 149 -5.42 -4.06 -9.93
C VAL A 149 -4.24 -4.88 -9.41
N TYR A 150 -4.15 -5.00 -8.10
CA TYR A 150 -3.11 -5.79 -7.43
C TYR A 150 -3.76 -6.85 -6.55
N ASP A 151 -3.17 -8.03 -6.54
CA ASP A 151 -3.52 -9.10 -5.62
C ASP A 151 -2.47 -9.16 -4.50
N GLN A 152 -2.92 -9.38 -3.26
CA GLN A 152 -2.04 -9.55 -2.10
C GLN A 152 -1.38 -10.93 -2.14
N GLN A 153 -0.08 -10.97 -1.79
CA GLN A 153 0.72 -12.20 -1.76
C GLN A 153 0.80 -12.79 -0.35
#